data_5e090b3080267eee2ca20f0f95891d8d
#
_entry.id   5e090b3080267eee2ca20f0f95891d8d
#
_cell.length_a   1.000
_cell.length_b   1.000
_cell.length_c   1.000
_cell.angle_alpha   90.00
_cell.angle_beta   90.00
_cell.angle_gamma   90.00
#
_symmetry.space_group_name_H-M   'P 1'
#
loop_
_entity.id
_entity.type
_entity.pdbx_description
1 polymer ?
#
loop_
_entity_poly.entity_id
_entity_poly.type
_entity_poly.pdbx_seq_one_letter_code
_entity_poly.pdbx_strand_id
1 'polypeptide(L)'
;MYKILMIDDERDILEMLALQFQSEGYLVYLANDANEALKQLSVLPDLILLDINMPEMNGLELCTMIREHVNCPIIFLTARISSRDMINGLMLGGDDYITKPFSMDELFARVQAHLRREKRSSHKSRGHFTRELIIDYSQRTVSIKNKKIDFSNKEFEIIKLLSMNAGQIFDREKIYEVVWGFEANGDSAVIKEHIRKIRMKLSRYSENEYLETVWGVGYRWKK
;
A
#
# COMPACT_ATOMS: atom_id res chain seq x y z
N MET A 1 4.92 14.09 -6.16
CA MET A 1 4.99 15.15 -5.15
C MET A 1 4.00 14.74 -4.06
N TYR A 2 4.43 14.66 -2.79
CA TYR A 2 3.55 14.23 -1.71
C TYR A 2 2.69 15.39 -1.23
N LYS A 3 1.43 15.09 -0.89
CA LYS A 3 0.45 16.02 -0.33
C LYS A 3 0.40 15.85 1.18
N ILE A 4 0.63 16.92 1.91
CA ILE A 4 0.57 16.94 3.37
C ILE A 4 -0.57 17.86 3.80
N LEU A 5 -1.52 17.32 4.58
CA LEU A 5 -2.54 18.10 5.23
C LEU A 5 -2.07 18.44 6.65
N MET A 6 -2.04 19.69 6.99
CA MET A 6 -1.65 20.20 8.32
C MET A 6 -2.87 20.82 8.99
N ILE A 7 -3.15 20.39 10.21
CA ILE A 7 -4.34 20.77 10.97
C ILE A 7 -3.90 21.26 12.35
N ASP A 8 -4.09 22.54 12.62
CA ASP A 8 -3.68 23.21 13.87
C ASP A 8 -4.50 24.50 13.99
N ASP A 9 -4.98 24.88 15.16
CA ASP A 9 -5.72 26.14 15.36
C ASP A 9 -4.81 27.36 15.42
N GLU A 10 -3.50 27.15 15.63
CA GLU A 10 -2.48 28.21 15.63
C GLU A 10 -2.01 28.50 14.18
N ARG A 11 -2.57 29.54 13.56
CA ARG A 11 -2.26 29.92 12.16
C ARG A 11 -0.76 30.18 11.93
N ASP A 12 -0.09 30.82 12.90
CA ASP A 12 1.33 31.13 12.78
C ASP A 12 2.17 29.84 12.66
N ILE A 13 1.78 28.80 13.39
CA ILE A 13 2.42 27.46 13.29
C ILE A 13 2.16 26.85 11.92
N LEU A 14 0.92 26.89 11.44
CA LEU A 14 0.57 26.37 10.11
C LEU A 14 1.35 27.05 8.99
N GLU A 15 1.42 28.38 9.01
CA GLU A 15 2.14 29.18 8.00
C GLU A 15 3.65 28.88 8.03
N MET A 16 4.24 28.82 9.22
CA MET A 16 5.65 28.46 9.39
C MET A 16 5.95 27.07 8.85
N LEU A 17 5.14 26.08 9.22
CA LEU A 17 5.30 24.69 8.76
C LEU A 17 5.10 24.61 7.24
N ALA A 18 4.08 25.31 6.70
CA ALA A 18 3.81 25.32 5.27
C ALA A 18 5.01 25.82 4.46
N LEU A 19 5.60 26.94 4.86
CA LEU A 19 6.79 27.49 4.18
C LEU A 19 7.95 26.48 4.17
N GLN A 20 8.23 25.85 5.30
CA GLN A 20 9.31 24.89 5.42
C GLN A 20 9.06 23.63 4.56
N PHE A 21 7.85 23.07 4.61
CA PHE A 21 7.53 21.88 3.83
C PHE A 21 7.43 22.15 2.32
N GLN A 22 6.95 23.34 1.93
CA GLN A 22 6.93 23.75 0.53
C GLN A 22 8.35 23.91 -0.04
N SER A 23 9.29 24.44 0.75
CA SER A 23 10.70 24.56 0.33
C SER A 23 11.36 23.20 0.10
N GLU A 24 10.91 22.16 0.81
CA GLU A 24 11.33 20.75 0.64
C GLU A 24 10.56 20.01 -0.47
N GLY A 25 9.70 20.73 -1.21
CA GLY A 25 9.02 20.18 -2.38
C GLY A 25 7.74 19.40 -2.08
N TYR A 26 7.09 19.62 -0.92
CA TYR A 26 5.78 19.05 -0.61
C TYR A 26 4.65 19.95 -1.10
N LEU A 27 3.49 19.37 -1.42
CA LEU A 27 2.24 20.10 -1.58
C LEU A 27 1.54 20.16 -0.22
N VAL A 28 1.36 21.37 0.30
CA VAL A 28 0.81 21.57 1.64
C VAL A 28 -0.60 22.14 1.56
N TYR A 29 -1.48 21.53 2.34
CA TYR A 29 -2.87 21.95 2.55
C TYR A 29 -3.05 22.25 4.03
N LEU A 30 -3.75 23.36 4.34
CA LEU A 30 -3.91 23.85 5.71
C LEU A 30 -5.38 23.78 6.11
N ALA A 31 -5.61 23.50 7.38
CA ALA A 31 -6.92 23.57 8.01
C ALA A 31 -6.75 24.11 9.44
N ASN A 32 -7.53 25.15 9.79
CA ASN A 32 -7.46 25.79 11.11
C ASN A 32 -8.41 25.15 12.13
N ASP A 33 -9.27 24.25 11.67
CA ASP A 33 -10.25 23.54 12.50
C ASP A 33 -10.65 22.21 11.88
N ALA A 34 -11.43 21.43 12.61
CA ALA A 34 -11.90 20.12 12.17
C ALA A 34 -12.83 20.21 10.94
N ASN A 35 -13.64 21.26 10.80
CA ASN A 35 -14.56 21.41 9.67
C ASN A 35 -13.81 21.71 8.38
N GLU A 36 -12.77 22.53 8.46
CA GLU A 36 -11.86 22.79 7.34
C GLU A 36 -11.08 21.52 6.98
N ALA A 37 -10.58 20.80 7.98
CA ALA A 37 -9.89 19.53 7.79
C ALA A 37 -10.74 18.53 7.00
N LEU A 38 -12.00 18.33 7.39
CA LEU A 38 -12.92 17.42 6.70
C LEU A 38 -13.13 17.80 5.22
N LYS A 39 -13.20 19.10 4.89
CA LYS A 39 -13.29 19.56 3.50
C LYS A 39 -12.01 19.25 2.72
N GLN A 40 -10.85 19.42 3.37
CA GLN A 40 -9.55 19.20 2.76
C GLN A 40 -9.21 17.71 2.54
N LEU A 41 -9.89 16.77 3.19
CA LEU A 41 -9.68 15.34 2.91
C LEU A 41 -9.91 14.95 1.45
N SER A 42 -10.72 15.72 0.72
CA SER A 42 -10.96 15.51 -0.71
C SER A 42 -9.71 15.61 -1.58
N VAL A 43 -8.63 16.25 -1.10
CA VAL A 43 -7.34 16.31 -1.81
C VAL A 43 -6.60 14.97 -1.79
N LEU A 44 -7.04 14.00 -0.97
CA LEU A 44 -6.40 12.71 -0.75
C LEU A 44 -4.94 12.90 -0.28
N PRO A 45 -4.73 13.35 0.96
CA PRO A 45 -3.38 13.58 1.49
C PRO A 45 -2.59 12.27 1.60
N ASP A 46 -1.28 12.37 1.40
CA ASP A 46 -0.33 11.25 1.60
C ASP A 46 0.11 11.14 3.08
N LEU A 47 -0.09 12.22 3.87
CA LEU A 47 0.18 12.27 5.31
C LEU A 47 -0.59 13.42 5.94
N ILE A 48 -1.03 13.24 7.18
CA ILE A 48 -1.71 14.26 7.99
C ILE A 48 -0.84 14.59 9.21
N LEU A 49 -0.55 15.88 9.43
CA LEU A 49 -0.06 16.42 10.69
C LEU A 49 -1.25 17.01 11.42
N LEU A 50 -1.50 16.61 12.67
CA LEU A 50 -2.72 16.94 13.40
C LEU A 50 -2.39 17.39 14.82
N ASP A 51 -2.73 18.64 15.13
CA ASP A 51 -2.69 19.08 16.53
C ASP A 51 -3.78 18.40 17.34
N ILE A 52 -3.47 18.07 18.59
CA ILE A 52 -4.45 17.45 19.50
C ILE A 52 -5.30 18.53 20.17
N ASN A 53 -4.69 19.67 20.53
CA ASN A 53 -5.31 20.65 21.43
C ASN A 53 -6.10 21.73 20.66
N MET A 54 -6.96 21.33 19.75
CA MET A 54 -7.81 22.28 19.03
C MET A 54 -9.11 22.58 19.80
N PRO A 55 -9.65 23.81 19.69
CA PRO A 55 -10.95 24.15 20.25
C PRO A 55 -12.09 23.42 19.53
N GLU A 56 -13.23 23.31 20.17
CA GLU A 56 -14.47 22.69 19.70
C GLU A 56 -14.38 21.17 19.52
N MET A 57 -13.48 20.66 18.68
CA MET A 57 -13.21 19.25 18.45
C MET A 57 -11.72 19.00 18.58
N ASN A 58 -11.32 18.17 19.54
CA ASN A 58 -9.92 17.85 19.72
C ASN A 58 -9.40 16.91 18.61
N GLY A 59 -8.09 16.92 18.39
CA GLY A 59 -7.47 16.14 17.31
C GLY A 59 -7.65 14.62 17.45
N LEU A 60 -7.84 14.07 18.64
CA LEU A 60 -8.11 12.65 18.86
C LEU A 60 -9.50 12.25 18.37
N GLU A 61 -10.50 13.11 18.63
CA GLU A 61 -11.87 12.93 18.12
C GLU A 61 -11.90 13.01 16.60
N LEU A 62 -11.23 14.02 16.04
CA LEU A 62 -11.10 14.15 14.59
C LEU A 62 -10.39 12.94 13.98
N CYS A 63 -9.29 12.47 14.56
CA CYS A 63 -8.58 11.27 14.11
C CYS A 63 -9.51 10.06 14.06
N THR A 64 -10.27 9.81 15.13
CA THR A 64 -11.22 8.71 15.19
C THR A 64 -12.27 8.79 14.08
N MET A 65 -12.77 10.01 13.81
CA MET A 65 -13.77 10.24 12.76
C MET A 65 -13.22 10.00 11.36
N ILE A 66 -12.00 10.48 11.09
CA ILE A 66 -11.43 10.40 9.72
C ILE A 66 -10.73 9.07 9.43
N ARG A 67 -10.33 8.30 10.46
CA ARG A 67 -9.51 7.09 10.29
C ARG A 67 -10.13 6.03 9.38
N GLU A 68 -11.45 5.88 9.42
CA GLU A 68 -12.14 4.94 8.54
C GLU A 68 -12.16 5.38 7.05
N HIS A 69 -11.88 6.66 6.79
CA HIS A 69 -11.94 7.27 5.46
C HIS A 69 -10.57 7.55 4.85
N VAL A 70 -9.49 7.53 5.65
CA VAL A 70 -8.13 7.80 5.18
C VAL A 70 -7.20 6.63 5.52
N ASN A 71 -6.32 6.27 4.57
CA ASN A 71 -5.31 5.24 4.78
C ASN A 71 -3.91 5.82 5.01
N CYS A 72 -3.74 7.13 4.84
CA CYS A 72 -2.46 7.79 5.02
C CYS A 72 -2.06 7.88 6.50
N PRO A 73 -0.75 7.99 6.82
CA PRO A 73 -0.29 8.19 8.17
C PRO A 73 -0.82 9.49 8.79
N ILE A 74 -1.21 9.41 10.08
CA ILE A 74 -1.60 10.55 10.91
C ILE A 74 -0.55 10.70 12.02
N ILE A 75 0.17 11.81 12.02
CA ILE A 75 1.16 12.17 13.05
C ILE A 75 0.59 13.27 13.90
N PHE A 76 0.46 13.00 15.19
CA PHE A 76 0.00 14.01 16.14
C PHE A 76 1.11 15.01 16.49
N LEU A 77 0.77 16.30 16.52
CA LEU A 77 1.58 17.36 17.10
C LEU A 77 0.92 17.76 18.42
N THR A 78 1.68 17.88 19.53
CA THR A 78 1.04 18.13 20.82
C THR A 78 1.94 18.84 21.81
N ALA A 79 1.38 19.80 22.57
CA ALA A 79 2.11 20.62 23.51
C ALA A 79 2.54 19.89 24.80
N ARG A 80 1.83 18.87 25.25
CA ARG A 80 2.16 17.91 26.34
C ARG A 80 1.08 16.85 26.44
N ILE A 81 1.48 15.60 26.51
CA ILE A 81 0.53 14.52 26.76
C ILE A 81 1.09 13.66 27.88
N SER A 82 0.20 13.25 28.79
CA SER A 82 0.54 12.17 29.71
C SER A 82 0.84 10.91 28.91
N SER A 83 1.67 10.02 29.42
CA SER A 83 1.92 8.73 28.77
C SER A 83 0.63 7.96 28.43
N ARG A 84 -0.44 8.25 29.13
CA ARG A 84 -1.76 7.66 28.94
C ARG A 84 -2.50 8.20 27.72
N ASP A 85 -2.41 9.51 27.47
CA ASP A 85 -3.05 10.14 26.30
C ASP A 85 -2.33 9.74 25.02
N MET A 86 -1.01 9.59 25.09
CA MET A 86 -0.16 9.10 24.01
C MET A 86 -0.54 7.66 23.57
N ILE A 87 -0.72 6.77 24.54
CA ILE A 87 -1.19 5.39 24.29
C ILE A 87 -2.59 5.44 23.68
N ASN A 88 -3.49 6.25 24.19
CA ASN A 88 -4.84 6.38 23.67
C ASN A 88 -4.84 6.91 22.23
N GLY A 89 -4.04 7.93 21.90
CA GLY A 89 -3.95 8.48 20.53
C GLY A 89 -3.50 7.45 19.51
N LEU A 90 -2.50 6.62 19.85
CA LEU A 90 -2.05 5.53 18.99
C LEU A 90 -3.12 4.42 18.84
N MET A 91 -3.85 4.09 19.93
CA MET A 91 -4.94 3.12 19.87
C MET A 91 -6.14 3.62 19.06
N LEU A 92 -6.35 4.94 18.96
CA LEU A 92 -7.42 5.57 18.18
C LEU A 92 -7.10 5.74 16.69
N GLY A 93 -5.91 5.30 16.26
CA GLY A 93 -5.55 5.26 14.85
C GLY A 93 -4.47 6.25 14.40
N GLY A 94 -3.82 6.95 15.33
CA GLY A 94 -2.59 7.71 15.04
C GLY A 94 -1.42 6.77 14.78
N ASP A 95 -0.52 7.17 13.88
CA ASP A 95 0.65 6.37 13.50
C ASP A 95 1.93 6.81 14.24
N ASP A 96 1.99 8.05 14.69
CA ASP A 96 3.11 8.64 15.46
C ASP A 96 2.65 9.91 16.18
N TYR A 97 3.51 10.43 17.07
CA TYR A 97 3.31 11.71 17.70
C TYR A 97 4.63 12.43 17.92
N ILE A 98 4.57 13.76 17.94
CA ILE A 98 5.70 14.66 18.16
C ILE A 98 5.28 15.70 19.20
N THR A 99 6.10 15.87 20.24
CA THR A 99 5.81 16.86 21.29
C THR A 99 6.32 18.24 20.91
N LYS A 100 5.47 19.26 21.06
CA LYS A 100 5.85 20.68 20.99
C LYS A 100 6.60 21.09 22.28
N PRO A 101 7.75 21.81 22.20
CA PRO A 101 8.44 22.23 20.99
C PRO A 101 9.24 21.11 20.36
N PHE A 102 9.25 21.05 19.01
CA PHE A 102 10.01 20.09 18.21
C PHE A 102 11.01 20.81 17.30
N SER A 103 12.04 20.09 16.87
CA SER A 103 12.92 20.59 15.82
C SER A 103 12.33 20.25 14.44
N MET A 104 12.56 21.12 13.45
CA MET A 104 12.16 20.83 12.07
C MET A 104 12.82 19.59 11.53
N ASP A 105 14.08 19.32 11.88
CA ASP A 105 14.82 18.13 11.47
C ASP A 105 14.15 16.85 11.98
N GLU A 106 13.67 16.84 13.24
CA GLU A 106 12.92 15.70 13.79
C GLU A 106 11.61 15.51 13.05
N LEU A 107 10.85 16.58 12.85
CA LEU A 107 9.56 16.51 12.14
C LEU A 107 9.74 15.99 10.71
N PHE A 108 10.71 16.51 9.95
CA PHE A 108 11.02 16.03 8.61
C PHE A 108 11.46 14.56 8.59
N ALA A 109 12.34 14.16 9.51
CA ALA A 109 12.81 12.80 9.58
C ALA A 109 11.66 11.80 9.80
N ARG A 110 10.70 12.12 10.68
CA ARG A 110 9.51 11.30 10.96
C ARG A 110 8.56 11.27 9.78
N VAL A 111 8.23 12.44 9.20
CA VAL A 111 7.38 12.53 7.99
C VAL A 111 7.96 11.69 6.86
N GLN A 112 9.26 11.84 6.57
CA GLN A 112 9.93 11.04 5.52
C GLN A 112 9.92 9.55 5.85
N ALA A 113 10.09 9.16 7.12
CA ALA A 113 10.05 7.76 7.53
C ALA A 113 8.67 7.13 7.28
N HIS A 114 7.58 7.85 7.62
CA HIS A 114 6.20 7.40 7.38
C HIS A 114 5.88 7.35 5.89
N LEU A 115 6.16 8.38 5.11
CA LEU A 115 5.95 8.40 3.66
C LEU A 115 6.73 7.27 2.96
N ARG A 116 7.96 6.99 3.40
CA ARG A 116 8.75 5.87 2.87
C ARG A 116 8.16 4.51 3.26
N ARG A 117 7.58 4.38 4.48
CA ARG A 117 6.89 3.17 4.93
C ARG A 117 5.62 2.94 4.11
N GLU A 118 4.84 3.98 3.86
CA GLU A 118 3.66 3.92 2.98
C GLU A 118 4.03 3.55 1.55
N LYS A 119 5.06 4.17 0.99
CA LYS A 119 5.58 3.77 -0.32
C LYS A 119 6.04 2.31 -0.33
N ARG A 120 6.64 1.81 0.73
CA ARG A 120 6.97 0.39 0.88
C ARG A 120 5.74 -0.48 1.13
N SER A 121 4.71 0.04 1.76
CA SER A 121 3.45 -0.64 2.04
C SER A 121 2.54 -0.68 0.82
N SER A 122 2.47 0.39 0.04
CA SER A 122 1.86 0.43 -1.29
C SER A 122 2.70 -0.35 -2.32
N HIS A 123 4.00 -0.46 -2.08
CA HIS A 123 4.98 -1.32 -2.75
C HIS A 123 5.33 -2.55 -1.90
N LYS A 124 4.51 -2.93 -0.90
CA LYS A 124 4.49 -4.33 -0.54
C LYS A 124 4.11 -5.00 -1.82
N SER A 125 5.13 -5.38 -2.56
CA SER A 125 5.01 -6.32 -3.63
C SER A 125 4.16 -7.43 -3.03
N ARG A 126 2.87 -7.45 -3.34
CA ARG A 126 2.10 -8.66 -3.17
C ARG A 126 2.84 -9.63 -4.04
N GLY A 127 3.87 -10.24 -3.48
CA GLY A 127 4.80 -11.10 -4.17
C GLY A 127 4.72 -12.48 -3.54
N HIS A 128 4.91 -13.48 -4.35
CA HIS A 128 5.19 -14.83 -3.88
C HIS A 128 6.71 -14.99 -3.82
N PHE A 129 7.23 -15.23 -2.62
CA PHE A 129 8.66 -15.34 -2.37
C PHE A 129 8.96 -16.75 -1.86
N THR A 130 9.75 -17.47 -2.60
CA THR A 130 10.40 -18.70 -2.13
C THR A 130 11.91 -18.52 -2.14
N ARG A 131 12.65 -19.55 -1.71
CA ARG A 131 14.12 -19.51 -1.68
C ARG A 131 14.75 -19.19 -3.05
N GLU A 132 14.09 -19.54 -4.14
CA GLU A 132 14.60 -19.38 -5.51
C GLU A 132 13.74 -18.49 -6.39
N LEU A 133 12.41 -18.51 -6.19
CA LEU A 133 11.43 -17.82 -7.03
C LEU A 133 10.92 -16.56 -6.36
N ILE A 134 10.95 -15.46 -7.09
CA ILE A 134 10.36 -14.17 -6.70
C ILE A 134 9.36 -13.77 -7.79
N ILE A 135 8.11 -13.58 -7.40
CA ILE A 135 7.07 -13.01 -8.27
C ILE A 135 6.70 -11.66 -7.67
N ASP A 136 6.99 -10.58 -8.37
CA ASP A 136 6.55 -9.23 -8.00
C ASP A 136 5.29 -8.89 -8.81
N TYR A 137 4.14 -8.89 -8.14
CA TYR A 137 2.85 -8.64 -8.80
C TYR A 137 2.65 -7.17 -9.17
N SER A 138 3.31 -6.24 -8.49
CA SER A 138 3.21 -4.81 -8.76
C SER A 138 4.06 -4.41 -9.97
N GLN A 139 5.28 -4.92 -10.05
CA GLN A 139 6.16 -4.71 -11.19
C GLN A 139 5.90 -5.69 -12.35
N ARG A 140 5.01 -6.67 -12.15
CA ARG A 140 4.70 -7.73 -13.13
C ARG A 140 5.95 -8.49 -13.57
N THR A 141 6.83 -8.82 -12.62
CA THR A 141 8.07 -9.54 -12.91
C THR A 141 8.14 -10.87 -12.18
N VAL A 142 8.79 -11.84 -12.83
CA VAL A 142 9.09 -13.14 -12.26
C VAL A 142 10.58 -13.38 -12.41
N SER A 143 11.25 -13.78 -11.33
CA SER A 143 12.67 -14.11 -11.35
C SER A 143 12.95 -15.40 -10.57
N ILE A 144 13.92 -16.18 -11.06
CA ILE A 144 14.45 -17.37 -10.40
C ILE A 144 15.96 -17.20 -10.26
N LYS A 145 16.49 -17.37 -9.02
CA LYS A 145 17.90 -17.20 -8.72
C LYS A 145 18.46 -15.87 -9.25
N ASN A 146 17.70 -14.79 -9.02
CA ASN A 146 17.96 -13.42 -9.48
C ASN A 146 18.00 -13.21 -11.00
N LYS A 147 17.60 -14.20 -11.79
CA LYS A 147 17.46 -14.06 -13.25
C LYS A 147 16.00 -13.81 -13.60
N LYS A 148 15.72 -12.65 -14.22
CA LYS A 148 14.39 -12.29 -14.69
C LYS A 148 13.97 -13.19 -15.85
N ILE A 149 12.71 -13.60 -15.83
CA ILE A 149 12.10 -14.45 -16.86
C ILE A 149 10.98 -13.65 -17.52
N ASP A 150 11.00 -13.58 -18.84
CA ASP A 150 10.00 -12.84 -19.60
C ASP A 150 8.76 -13.70 -19.87
N PHE A 151 7.61 -13.20 -19.41
CA PHE A 151 6.30 -13.78 -19.64
C PHE A 151 5.43 -12.81 -20.43
N SER A 152 4.55 -13.34 -21.28
CA SER A 152 3.51 -12.51 -21.89
C SER A 152 2.51 -12.04 -20.84
N ASN A 153 1.72 -11.00 -21.18
CA ASN A 153 0.72 -10.46 -20.26
C ASN A 153 -0.23 -11.55 -19.74
N LYS A 154 -0.70 -12.44 -20.61
CA LYS A 154 -1.63 -13.52 -20.22
C LYS A 154 -0.94 -14.60 -19.38
N GLU A 155 0.29 -14.97 -19.71
CA GLU A 155 1.08 -15.90 -18.90
C GLU A 155 1.32 -15.33 -17.49
N PHE A 156 1.63 -14.02 -17.37
CA PHE A 156 1.82 -13.39 -16.08
C PHE A 156 0.52 -13.35 -15.26
N GLU A 157 -0.63 -13.01 -15.86
CA GLU A 157 -1.92 -13.03 -15.15
C GLU A 157 -2.30 -14.44 -14.66
N ILE A 158 -2.00 -15.49 -15.42
CA ILE A 158 -2.20 -16.88 -14.98
C ILE A 158 -1.27 -17.21 -13.79
N ILE A 159 0.02 -16.84 -13.87
CA ILE A 159 0.97 -17.01 -12.77
C ILE A 159 0.47 -16.29 -11.52
N LYS A 160 0.05 -15.03 -11.67
CA LYS A 160 -0.48 -14.21 -10.58
C LYS A 160 -1.70 -14.86 -9.94
N LEU A 161 -2.70 -15.22 -10.73
CA LEU A 161 -3.93 -15.86 -10.23
C LEU A 161 -3.61 -17.09 -9.39
N LEU A 162 -2.81 -18.00 -9.95
CA LEU A 162 -2.54 -19.29 -9.31
C LEU A 162 -1.60 -19.16 -8.09
N SER A 163 -0.56 -18.33 -8.20
CA SER A 163 0.41 -18.14 -7.10
C SER A 163 -0.13 -17.35 -5.91
N MET A 164 -1.02 -16.38 -6.16
CA MET A 164 -1.73 -15.68 -5.08
C MET A 164 -2.67 -16.60 -4.29
N ASN A 165 -3.13 -17.69 -4.93
CA ASN A 165 -4.02 -18.67 -4.34
C ASN A 165 -3.33 -20.05 -4.26
N ALA A 166 -2.07 -20.07 -3.83
CA ALA A 166 -1.27 -21.30 -3.79
C ALA A 166 -1.97 -22.41 -2.99
N GLY A 167 -2.07 -23.59 -3.60
CA GLY A 167 -2.78 -24.75 -3.06
C GLY A 167 -4.24 -24.86 -3.49
N GLN A 168 -4.86 -23.79 -3.99
CA GLN A 168 -6.22 -23.83 -4.55
C GLN A 168 -6.19 -24.35 -5.99
N ILE A 169 -7.18 -25.15 -6.37
CA ILE A 169 -7.35 -25.69 -7.72
C ILE A 169 -8.27 -24.77 -8.50
N PHE A 170 -7.89 -24.44 -9.72
CA PHE A 170 -8.69 -23.70 -10.68
C PHE A 170 -8.90 -24.53 -11.93
N ASP A 171 -10.14 -24.69 -12.36
CA ASP A 171 -10.45 -25.28 -13.65
C ASP A 171 -10.09 -24.33 -14.80
N ARG A 172 -10.11 -24.83 -16.05
CA ARG A 172 -9.72 -24.05 -17.23
C ARG A 172 -10.68 -22.88 -17.49
N GLU A 173 -11.95 -23.14 -17.32
CA GLU A 173 -13.03 -22.18 -17.51
C GLU A 173 -12.85 -21.00 -16.56
N LYS A 174 -12.60 -21.26 -15.27
CA LYS A 174 -12.39 -20.23 -14.26
C LYS A 174 -11.11 -19.44 -14.49
N ILE A 175 -10.01 -20.09 -14.89
CA ILE A 175 -8.78 -19.38 -15.27
C ILE A 175 -9.05 -18.46 -16.46
N TYR A 176 -9.76 -18.98 -17.46
CA TYR A 176 -10.10 -18.20 -18.66
C TYR A 176 -10.96 -16.98 -18.31
N GLU A 177 -12.05 -17.17 -17.58
CA GLU A 177 -12.95 -16.12 -17.12
C GLU A 177 -12.19 -14.99 -16.40
N VAL A 178 -11.35 -15.34 -15.41
CA VAL A 178 -10.62 -14.35 -14.60
C VAL A 178 -9.56 -13.61 -15.42
N VAL A 179 -8.87 -14.29 -16.34
CA VAL A 179 -7.73 -13.71 -17.07
C VAL A 179 -8.15 -12.98 -18.35
N TRP A 180 -9.22 -13.42 -19.01
CA TRP A 180 -9.71 -12.80 -20.25
C TRP A 180 -10.94 -11.92 -20.06
N GLY A 181 -11.66 -12.09 -18.94
CA GLY A 181 -12.89 -11.38 -18.64
C GLY A 181 -14.14 -12.17 -19.03
N PHE A 182 -15.27 -11.82 -18.42
CA PHE A 182 -16.54 -12.54 -18.54
C PHE A 182 -17.14 -12.48 -19.98
N GLU A 183 -16.81 -11.43 -20.74
CA GLU A 183 -17.33 -11.23 -22.11
C GLU A 183 -16.43 -11.81 -23.21
N ALA A 184 -15.36 -12.51 -22.86
CA ALA A 184 -14.43 -13.05 -23.83
C ALA A 184 -15.01 -14.31 -24.48
N ASN A 185 -15.32 -14.24 -25.78
CA ASN A 185 -15.90 -15.33 -26.59
C ASN A 185 -14.87 -16.36 -27.09
N GLY A 186 -13.81 -16.63 -26.33
CA GLY A 186 -12.77 -17.59 -26.72
C GLY A 186 -12.90 -18.95 -26.03
N ASP A 187 -12.07 -19.88 -26.43
CA ASP A 187 -12.05 -21.25 -25.90
C ASP A 187 -11.05 -21.38 -24.73
N SER A 188 -11.50 -21.90 -23.58
CA SER A 188 -10.67 -22.22 -22.42
C SER A 188 -9.54 -23.23 -22.73
N ALA A 189 -9.59 -23.94 -23.87
CA ALA A 189 -8.55 -24.84 -24.34
C ALA A 189 -7.18 -24.17 -24.48
N VAL A 190 -7.14 -22.83 -24.71
CA VAL A 190 -5.89 -22.07 -24.79
C VAL A 190 -5.09 -22.09 -23.48
N ILE A 191 -5.75 -22.30 -22.34
CA ILE A 191 -5.11 -22.38 -21.02
C ILE A 191 -4.06 -23.49 -20.98
N LYS A 192 -4.34 -24.65 -21.60
CA LYS A 192 -3.38 -25.75 -21.62
C LYS A 192 -2.05 -25.34 -22.25
N GLU A 193 -2.11 -24.58 -23.35
CA GLU A 193 -0.91 -24.12 -24.04
C GLU A 193 -0.16 -23.03 -23.23
N HIS A 194 -0.86 -22.10 -22.57
CA HIS A 194 -0.24 -21.13 -21.68
C HIS A 194 0.45 -21.81 -20.50
N ILE A 195 -0.20 -22.77 -19.84
CA ILE A 195 0.40 -23.54 -18.74
C ILE A 195 1.65 -24.29 -19.22
N ARG A 196 1.61 -24.90 -20.41
CA ARG A 196 2.78 -25.56 -21.00
C ARG A 196 3.94 -24.58 -21.20
N LYS A 197 3.67 -23.40 -21.77
CA LYS A 197 4.68 -22.35 -21.97
C LYS A 197 5.26 -21.82 -20.65
N ILE A 198 4.41 -21.59 -19.66
CA ILE A 198 4.85 -21.15 -18.32
C ILE A 198 5.80 -22.18 -17.71
N ARG A 199 5.41 -23.47 -17.71
CA ARG A 199 6.26 -24.55 -17.19
C ARG A 199 7.59 -24.64 -17.93
N MET A 200 7.58 -24.57 -19.25
CA MET A 200 8.79 -24.61 -20.06
C MET A 200 9.74 -23.43 -19.74
N LYS A 201 9.20 -22.24 -19.47
CA LYS A 201 10.01 -21.08 -19.11
C LYS A 201 10.60 -21.20 -17.71
N LEU A 202 9.80 -21.68 -16.74
CA LEU A 202 10.26 -21.89 -15.35
C LEU A 202 11.31 -22.99 -15.25
N SER A 203 11.12 -24.11 -15.96
CA SER A 203 12.03 -25.27 -15.93
C SER A 203 13.43 -25.00 -16.49
N ARG A 204 13.62 -23.92 -17.27
CA ARG A 204 14.94 -23.51 -17.75
C ARG A 204 15.85 -22.95 -16.63
N TYR A 205 15.25 -22.54 -15.49
CA TYR A 205 15.96 -21.85 -14.41
C TYR A 205 15.87 -22.59 -13.07
N SER A 206 14.93 -23.53 -12.91
CA SER A 206 14.75 -24.31 -11.70
C SER A 206 14.26 -25.72 -12.02
N GLU A 207 14.70 -26.68 -11.22
CA GLU A 207 14.19 -28.07 -11.26
C GLU A 207 12.86 -28.19 -10.47
N ASN A 208 12.49 -27.17 -9.72
CA ASN A 208 11.26 -27.18 -8.94
C ASN A 208 10.03 -27.04 -9.86
N GLU A 209 9.06 -27.89 -9.62
CA GLU A 209 7.77 -27.84 -10.29
C GLU A 209 6.82 -26.94 -9.50
N TYR A 210 6.58 -25.72 -9.98
CA TYR A 210 5.71 -24.73 -9.31
C TYR A 210 4.23 -24.90 -9.66
N LEU A 211 3.94 -25.45 -10.84
CA LEU A 211 2.59 -25.62 -11.39
C LEU A 211 2.25 -27.09 -11.53
N GLU A 212 1.20 -27.52 -10.86
CA GLU A 212 0.70 -28.91 -10.90
C GLU A 212 -0.59 -29.00 -11.71
N THR A 213 -0.73 -30.12 -12.46
CA THR A 213 -2.01 -30.50 -13.06
C THR A 213 -2.73 -31.45 -12.11
N VAL A 214 -3.95 -31.07 -11.72
CA VAL A 214 -4.86 -31.95 -10.99
C VAL A 214 -5.75 -32.61 -12.05
N TRP A 215 -5.47 -33.86 -12.38
CA TRP A 215 -6.13 -34.59 -13.47
C TRP A 215 -7.66 -34.60 -13.32
N GLY A 216 -8.33 -34.27 -14.41
CA GLY A 216 -9.79 -34.19 -14.44
C GLY A 216 -10.39 -32.95 -13.77
N VAL A 217 -9.59 -32.08 -13.09
CA VAL A 217 -10.08 -30.92 -12.32
C VAL A 217 -9.50 -29.61 -12.83
N GLY A 218 -8.16 -29.49 -12.93
CA GLY A 218 -7.58 -28.21 -13.34
C GLY A 218 -6.10 -28.06 -12.99
N TYR A 219 -5.72 -26.84 -12.58
CA TYR A 219 -4.34 -26.47 -12.29
C TYR A 219 -4.23 -25.84 -10.91
N ARG A 220 -3.08 -26.04 -10.29
CA ARG A 220 -2.77 -25.52 -8.95
C ARG A 220 -1.33 -25.01 -8.89
N TRP A 221 -1.10 -23.92 -8.18
CA TRP A 221 0.25 -23.55 -7.75
C TRP A 221 0.60 -24.33 -6.50
N LYS A 222 1.77 -24.98 -6.50
CA LYS A 222 2.26 -25.73 -5.32
C LYS A 222 2.56 -24.75 -4.16
N LYS A 223 2.28 -25.19 -2.93
CA LYS A 223 2.59 -24.43 -1.70
C LYS A 223 4.09 -24.45 -1.42
#